data_301763f060e01aabd702e40d2d6a2dd0
#
_entry.id   301763f060e01aabd702e40d2d6a2dd0
#
_cell.length_a   1.000
_cell.length_b   1.000
_cell.length_c   1.000
_cell.angle_alpha   90.00
_cell.angle_beta   90.00
_cell.angle_gamma   90.00
#
_symmetry.space_group_name_H-M   'P 1'
#
loop_
_entity.id
_entity.type
_entity.pdbx_description
1 polymer ?
#
loop_
_entity_poly.entity_id
_entity_poly.type
_entity_poly.pdbx_seq_one_letter_code
_entity_poly.pdbx_strand_id
1 'polypeptide(L)'
;QTSHPTVGRRLRAFEQAIGHTLFQRTADGLVLTDEGHGIIALAEQMEEGALAMERRLAGQEQTLKGSLRISSADWFGAYVLPPILADFSKAYPNVDVEILTGTRLFNLAQREADVAFRIVPFDTADVVQRRLFRLEYGVYIAEEAADPEYGDGTGFRLITHETSTGHFPDIAWLIKSFPNARPVLRSNNRNVQGRMCRQGVGIAVLPRVVGNQIPGIRRLELPTPPPTREIWMGYHRDLRRLKRLRAFI
;
A
#
# COMPACT_ATOMS: atom_id res chain seq x y z
N GLN A 1 -19.62 -1.75 13.74
CA GLN A 1 -19.85 -0.45 13.01
C GLN A 1 -20.77 0.40 13.84
N THR A 2 -20.30 1.56 14.31
CA THR A 2 -21.10 2.49 15.08
C THR A 2 -21.83 3.43 14.10
N SER A 3 -23.16 3.54 14.20
CA SER A 3 -23.95 4.39 13.30
C SER A 3 -23.69 5.89 13.55
N HIS A 4 -23.80 6.73 12.52
CA HIS A 4 -23.62 8.19 12.62
C HIS A 4 -24.42 8.87 13.76
N PRO A 5 -25.70 8.50 14.06
CA PRO A 5 -26.44 9.04 15.19
C PRO A 5 -25.81 8.70 16.55
N THR A 6 -25.21 7.52 16.68
CA THR A 6 -24.57 7.06 17.92
C THR A 6 -23.28 7.85 18.19
N VAL A 7 -22.47 8.12 17.16
CA VAL A 7 -21.25 8.93 17.28
C VAL A 7 -21.59 10.34 17.73
N GLY A 8 -22.55 11.00 17.09
CA GLY A 8 -22.96 12.35 17.45
C GLY A 8 -23.54 12.48 18.86
N ARG A 9 -24.21 11.44 19.38
CA ARG A 9 -24.69 11.42 20.77
C ARG A 9 -23.54 11.28 21.77
N ARG A 10 -22.58 10.39 21.50
CA ARG A 10 -21.41 10.20 22.36
C ARG A 10 -20.51 11.44 22.40
N LEU A 11 -20.35 12.09 21.25
CA LEU A 11 -19.59 13.33 21.16
C LEU A 11 -20.20 14.43 22.01
N ARG A 12 -21.50 14.68 21.91
CA ARG A 12 -22.22 15.66 22.73
C ARG A 12 -22.14 15.35 24.23
N ALA A 13 -22.25 14.07 24.61
CA ALA A 13 -22.11 13.67 26.01
C ALA A 13 -20.67 13.94 26.53
N PHE A 14 -19.66 13.73 25.70
CA PHE A 14 -18.27 14.03 26.02
C PHE A 14 -18.04 15.54 26.16
N GLU A 15 -18.50 16.37 25.21
CA GLU A 15 -18.43 17.83 25.27
C GLU A 15 -19.10 18.37 26.54
N GLN A 16 -20.26 17.82 26.91
CA GLN A 16 -20.97 18.18 28.16
C GLN A 16 -20.15 17.81 29.39
N ALA A 17 -19.49 16.65 29.40
CA ALA A 17 -18.68 16.18 30.54
C ALA A 17 -17.44 17.04 30.76
N ILE A 18 -16.79 17.52 29.70
CA ILE A 18 -15.60 18.37 29.79
C ILE A 18 -15.93 19.88 29.87
N GLY A 19 -17.18 20.28 29.60
CA GLY A 19 -17.63 21.66 29.62
C GLY A 19 -17.17 22.55 28.45
N HIS A 20 -16.67 21.92 27.36
CA HIS A 20 -16.17 22.60 26.17
C HIS A 20 -16.80 22.04 24.90
N THR A 21 -17.07 22.91 23.92
CA THR A 21 -17.52 22.52 22.58
C THR A 21 -16.32 22.27 21.69
N LEU A 22 -16.14 21.06 21.21
CA LEU A 22 -14.99 20.67 20.39
C LEU A 22 -15.30 20.68 18.89
N PHE A 23 -16.59 20.57 18.54
CA PHE A 23 -17.03 20.55 17.14
C PHE A 23 -18.18 21.53 16.94
N GLN A 24 -18.13 22.28 15.86
CA GLN A 24 -19.23 23.10 15.38
C GLN A 24 -19.83 22.51 14.12
N ARG A 25 -21.14 22.67 13.98
CA ARG A 25 -21.87 22.20 12.79
C ARG A 25 -21.90 23.30 11.74
N THR A 26 -21.39 23.00 10.55
CA THR A 26 -21.43 23.88 9.38
C THR A 26 -22.34 23.27 8.29
N ALA A 27 -22.55 23.99 7.19
CA ALA A 27 -23.26 23.48 6.03
C ALA A 27 -22.59 22.23 5.42
N ASP A 28 -21.26 22.14 5.54
CA ASP A 28 -20.43 21.05 4.98
C ASP A 28 -20.17 19.91 5.98
N GLY A 29 -20.70 19.99 7.21
CA GLY A 29 -20.55 18.94 8.23
C GLY A 29 -20.06 19.45 9.59
N LEU A 30 -19.36 18.58 10.32
CA LEU A 30 -18.74 18.90 11.60
C LEU A 30 -17.28 19.37 11.40
N VAL A 31 -16.95 20.53 11.95
CA VAL A 31 -15.61 21.12 11.91
C VAL A 31 -15.12 21.32 13.34
N LEU A 32 -13.83 21.10 13.60
CA LEU A 32 -13.23 21.34 14.91
C LEU A 32 -13.28 22.83 15.28
N THR A 33 -13.54 23.10 16.55
CA THR A 33 -13.33 24.44 17.17
C THR A 33 -11.84 24.66 17.50
N ASP A 34 -11.46 25.85 17.93
CA ASP A 34 -10.09 26.13 18.40
C ASP A 34 -9.73 25.25 19.60
N GLU A 35 -10.67 25.06 20.53
CA GLU A 35 -10.52 24.12 21.65
C GLU A 35 -10.36 22.66 21.14
N GLY A 36 -11.14 22.28 20.13
CA GLY A 36 -11.03 20.98 19.48
C GLY A 36 -9.64 20.76 18.87
N HIS A 37 -9.11 21.75 18.17
CA HIS A 37 -7.75 21.71 17.64
C HIS A 37 -6.68 21.62 18.73
N GLY A 38 -6.90 22.29 19.87
CA GLY A 38 -5.98 22.28 21.00
C GLY A 38 -5.83 20.93 21.68
N ILE A 39 -6.84 20.06 21.61
CA ILE A 39 -6.81 18.75 22.30
C ILE A 39 -6.73 17.55 21.36
N ILE A 40 -6.78 17.75 20.04
CA ILE A 40 -6.80 16.63 19.08
C ILE A 40 -5.55 15.73 19.23
N ALA A 41 -4.37 16.36 19.42
CA ALA A 41 -3.13 15.63 19.62
C ALA A 41 -3.13 14.76 20.89
N LEU A 42 -3.77 15.23 21.96
CA LEU A 42 -3.94 14.46 23.21
C LEU A 42 -4.93 13.31 23.01
N ALA A 43 -6.00 13.52 22.25
CA ALA A 43 -6.95 12.46 21.92
C ALA A 43 -6.30 11.37 21.07
N GLU A 44 -5.46 11.74 20.10
CA GLU A 44 -4.66 10.80 19.30
C GLU A 44 -3.67 10.02 20.17
N GLN A 45 -3.00 10.65 21.14
CA GLN A 45 -2.13 9.95 22.10
C GLN A 45 -2.91 8.97 22.99
N MET A 46 -4.12 9.32 23.43
CA MET A 46 -4.97 8.41 24.19
C MET A 46 -5.40 7.20 23.35
N GLU A 47 -5.77 7.41 22.10
CA GLU A 47 -6.09 6.32 21.15
C GLU A 47 -4.87 5.42 20.95
N GLU A 48 -3.69 6.00 20.71
CA GLU A 48 -2.45 5.24 20.57
C GLU A 48 -2.13 4.42 21.83
N GLY A 49 -2.33 4.99 23.02
CA GLY A 49 -2.18 4.28 24.29
C GLY A 49 -3.14 3.09 24.43
N ALA A 50 -4.41 3.27 24.08
CA ALA A 50 -5.41 2.19 24.08
C ALA A 50 -5.05 1.07 23.08
N LEU A 51 -4.64 1.45 21.87
CA LEU A 51 -4.18 0.51 20.85
C LEU A 51 -2.87 -0.21 21.26
N ALA A 52 -1.98 0.45 22.00
CA ALA A 52 -0.78 -0.17 22.57
C ALA A 52 -1.12 -1.23 23.62
N MET A 53 -2.11 -0.98 24.49
CA MET A 53 -2.62 -1.97 25.43
C MET A 53 -3.18 -3.19 24.70
N GLU A 54 -4.02 -2.99 23.69
CA GLU A 54 -4.56 -4.08 22.88
C GLU A 54 -3.45 -4.87 22.17
N ARG A 55 -2.45 -4.17 21.58
CA ARG A 55 -1.28 -4.84 20.97
C ARG A 55 -0.53 -5.70 21.97
N ARG A 56 -0.32 -5.19 23.18
CA ARG A 56 0.38 -5.92 24.24
C ARG A 56 -0.38 -7.16 24.71
N LEU A 57 -1.70 -7.05 24.83
CA LEU A 57 -2.57 -8.19 25.17
C LEU A 57 -2.60 -9.21 24.03
N ALA A 58 -2.75 -8.78 22.78
CA ALA A 58 -2.70 -9.64 21.60
C ALA A 58 -1.36 -10.37 21.46
N GLY A 59 -0.25 -9.70 21.79
CA GLY A 59 1.08 -10.32 21.79
C GLY A 59 1.29 -11.45 22.81
N GLN A 60 0.41 -11.54 23.80
CA GLN A 60 0.40 -12.64 24.81
C GLN A 60 -0.47 -13.84 24.38
N GLU A 61 -1.26 -13.70 23.31
CA GLU A 61 -2.13 -14.77 22.84
C GLU A 61 -1.33 -15.99 22.39
N GLN A 62 -1.60 -17.14 23.01
CA GLN A 62 -0.83 -18.38 22.80
C GLN A 62 -1.37 -19.25 21.67
N THR A 63 -2.53 -18.95 21.11
CA THR A 63 -3.21 -19.76 20.11
C THR A 63 -3.02 -19.20 18.70
N LEU A 64 -2.89 -20.10 17.71
CA LEU A 64 -2.87 -19.75 16.28
C LEU A 64 -4.31 -19.63 15.76
N LYS A 65 -5.05 -18.64 16.25
CA LYS A 65 -6.43 -18.33 15.85
C LYS A 65 -6.63 -16.80 15.80
N GLY A 66 -7.72 -16.36 15.17
CA GLY A 66 -8.11 -14.96 15.07
C GLY A 66 -7.60 -14.31 13.80
N SER A 67 -7.75 -12.99 13.65
CA SER A 67 -7.48 -12.27 12.42
C SER A 67 -6.01 -11.83 12.27
N LEU A 68 -5.46 -11.98 11.08
CA LEU A 68 -4.17 -11.44 10.65
C LEU A 68 -4.42 -10.45 9.49
N ARG A 69 -4.18 -9.17 9.74
CA ARG A 69 -4.39 -8.09 8.77
C ARG A 69 -3.09 -7.74 8.06
N ILE A 70 -3.08 -7.88 6.74
CA ILE A 70 -1.92 -7.69 5.87
C ILE A 70 -2.15 -6.49 4.95
N SER A 71 -1.20 -5.56 4.89
CA SER A 71 -1.23 -4.43 3.97
C SER A 71 -0.16 -4.55 2.89
N SER A 72 -0.53 -4.25 1.65
CA SER A 72 0.41 -4.24 0.53
C SER A 72 -0.05 -3.34 -0.62
N ALA A 73 0.85 -3.09 -1.59
CA ALA A 73 0.44 -2.57 -2.89
C ALA A 73 -0.47 -3.58 -3.63
N ASP A 74 -1.37 -3.07 -4.48
CA ASP A 74 -2.34 -3.90 -5.22
C ASP A 74 -1.69 -5.06 -5.96
N TRP A 75 -0.62 -4.78 -6.71
CA TRP A 75 0.09 -5.79 -7.48
C TRP A 75 0.77 -6.84 -6.59
N PHE A 76 1.26 -6.46 -5.40
CA PHE A 76 1.89 -7.39 -4.47
C PHE A 76 0.85 -8.36 -3.89
N GLY A 77 -0.31 -7.81 -3.48
CA GLY A 77 -1.46 -8.59 -3.03
C GLY A 77 -2.02 -9.53 -4.09
N ALA A 78 -1.98 -9.12 -5.37
CA ALA A 78 -2.54 -9.90 -6.47
C ALA A 78 -1.59 -10.98 -7.03
N TYR A 79 -0.27 -10.75 -7.03
CA TYR A 79 0.68 -11.60 -7.74
C TYR A 79 1.73 -12.27 -6.86
N VAL A 80 1.98 -11.76 -5.64
CA VAL A 80 3.01 -12.31 -4.75
C VAL A 80 2.41 -13.04 -3.56
N LEU A 81 1.41 -12.45 -2.91
CA LEU A 81 0.82 -13.05 -1.71
C LEU A 81 -0.03 -14.30 -1.94
N PRO A 82 -0.75 -14.50 -3.05
CA PRO A 82 -1.70 -15.61 -3.16
C PRO A 82 -1.11 -17.01 -2.91
N PRO A 83 0.01 -17.42 -3.51
CA PRO A 83 0.59 -18.74 -3.22
C PRO A 83 1.02 -18.87 -1.75
N ILE A 84 1.59 -17.82 -1.16
CA ILE A 84 2.02 -17.79 0.24
C ILE A 84 0.82 -17.94 1.18
N LEU A 85 -0.26 -17.21 0.91
CA LEU A 85 -1.47 -17.25 1.72
C LEU A 85 -2.27 -18.54 1.54
N ALA A 86 -2.22 -19.15 0.35
CA ALA A 86 -2.82 -20.46 0.13
C ALA A 86 -2.17 -21.52 1.03
N ASP A 87 -0.84 -21.51 1.11
CA ASP A 87 -0.11 -22.46 1.98
C ASP A 87 -0.29 -22.12 3.47
N PHE A 88 -0.27 -20.83 3.82
CA PHE A 88 -0.52 -20.38 5.18
C PHE A 88 -1.92 -20.78 5.68
N SER A 89 -2.96 -20.57 4.87
CA SER A 89 -4.35 -20.91 5.23
C SER A 89 -4.57 -22.42 5.40
N LYS A 90 -3.84 -23.25 4.62
CA LYS A 90 -3.87 -24.71 4.81
C LYS A 90 -3.20 -25.12 6.13
N ALA A 91 -2.06 -24.49 6.44
CA ALA A 91 -1.30 -24.81 7.66
C ALA A 91 -1.99 -24.29 8.95
N TYR A 92 -2.73 -23.17 8.83
CA TYR A 92 -3.34 -22.48 9.98
C TYR A 92 -4.82 -22.15 9.73
N PRO A 93 -5.71 -23.14 9.64
CA PRO A 93 -7.10 -22.96 9.22
C PRO A 93 -7.97 -22.12 10.18
N ASN A 94 -7.49 -21.88 11.40
CA ASN A 94 -8.19 -21.03 12.39
C ASN A 94 -7.69 -19.57 12.39
N VAL A 95 -6.85 -19.18 11.44
CA VAL A 95 -6.41 -17.79 11.26
C VAL A 95 -7.13 -17.18 10.08
N ASP A 96 -7.94 -16.17 10.34
CA ASP A 96 -8.61 -15.38 9.32
C ASP A 96 -7.64 -14.34 8.77
N VAL A 97 -7.41 -14.33 7.45
CA VAL A 97 -6.52 -13.37 6.80
C VAL A 97 -7.33 -12.28 6.12
N GLU A 98 -7.06 -11.03 6.50
CA GLU A 98 -7.60 -9.84 5.85
C GLU A 98 -6.49 -9.13 5.07
N ILE A 99 -6.67 -8.94 3.75
CA ILE A 99 -5.70 -8.25 2.89
C ILE A 99 -6.23 -6.87 2.54
N LEU A 100 -5.45 -5.85 2.88
CA LEU A 100 -5.70 -4.45 2.54
C LEU A 100 -4.73 -4.03 1.43
N THR A 101 -5.24 -3.84 0.23
CA THR A 101 -4.42 -3.43 -0.92
C THR A 101 -4.68 -1.97 -1.30
N GLY A 102 -3.67 -1.30 -1.81
CA GLY A 102 -3.77 0.07 -2.29
C GLY A 102 -2.46 0.85 -2.23
N THR A 103 -2.56 2.14 -2.56
CA THR A 103 -1.42 3.07 -2.53
C THR A 103 -1.25 3.77 -1.18
N ARG A 104 -2.28 3.74 -0.33
CA ARG A 104 -2.21 4.30 1.03
C ARG A 104 -1.25 3.48 1.88
N LEU A 105 -0.33 4.16 2.57
CA LEU A 105 0.54 3.56 3.57
C LEU A 105 -0.23 3.44 4.89
N PHE A 106 -0.66 2.23 5.23
CA PHE A 106 -1.35 1.95 6.49
C PHE A 106 -0.40 2.13 7.68
N ASN A 107 -0.90 2.71 8.77
CA ASN A 107 -0.14 2.96 9.99
C ASN A 107 -0.12 1.67 10.85
N LEU A 108 1.06 1.08 11.00
CA LEU A 108 1.26 -0.12 11.82
C LEU A 108 1.14 0.16 13.32
N ALA A 109 1.45 1.38 13.78
CA ALA A 109 1.30 1.78 15.18
C ALA A 109 -0.18 1.88 15.57
N GLN A 110 -1.03 2.34 14.67
CA GLN A 110 -2.49 2.45 14.85
C GLN A 110 -3.26 1.17 14.53
N ARG A 111 -2.59 0.03 14.39
CA ARG A 111 -3.22 -1.26 14.06
C ARG A 111 -4.08 -1.28 12.80
N GLU A 112 -3.83 -0.40 11.88
CA GLU A 112 -4.48 -0.46 10.58
C GLU A 112 -4.10 -1.74 9.82
N ALA A 113 -2.89 -2.29 10.10
CA ALA A 113 -2.45 -3.60 9.66
C ALA A 113 -1.49 -4.23 10.71
N ASP A 114 -1.44 -5.57 10.79
CA ASP A 114 -0.49 -6.30 11.64
C ASP A 114 0.88 -6.41 10.96
N VAL A 115 0.89 -6.57 9.64
CA VAL A 115 2.10 -6.63 8.81
C VAL A 115 1.88 -5.86 7.51
N ALA A 116 2.90 -5.18 7.04
CA ALA A 116 2.86 -4.42 5.79
C ALA A 116 4.05 -4.77 4.88
N PHE A 117 3.78 -4.80 3.56
CA PHE A 117 4.79 -4.95 2.51
C PHE A 117 4.92 -3.65 1.71
N ARG A 118 6.14 -3.12 1.61
CA ARG A 118 6.42 -1.82 0.95
C ARG A 118 7.63 -1.91 0.03
N ILE A 119 7.67 -1.00 -0.95
CA ILE A 119 8.82 -0.81 -1.86
C ILE A 119 9.83 0.22 -1.33
N VAL A 120 9.61 0.71 -0.12
CA VAL A 120 10.49 1.63 0.62
C VAL A 120 10.63 1.13 2.05
N PRO A 121 11.75 1.38 2.73
CA PRO A 121 11.88 1.07 4.14
C PRO A 121 10.87 1.83 4.99
N PHE A 122 10.63 1.34 6.19
CA PHE A 122 9.83 2.03 7.19
C PHE A 122 10.70 3.04 7.93
N ASP A 123 10.18 4.23 8.15
CA ASP A 123 10.84 5.36 8.81
C ASP A 123 10.48 5.47 10.31
N THR A 124 9.67 4.55 10.81
CA THR A 124 9.14 4.55 12.19
C THR A 124 9.99 3.67 13.09
N ALA A 125 10.47 4.21 14.21
CA ALA A 125 11.34 3.51 15.17
C ALA A 125 10.69 2.27 15.82
N ASP A 126 9.36 2.24 15.92
CA ASP A 126 8.59 1.14 16.53
C ASP A 126 8.27 0.00 15.57
N VAL A 127 8.72 0.09 14.32
CA VAL A 127 8.53 -0.94 13.31
C VAL A 127 9.77 -1.81 13.21
N VAL A 128 9.59 -3.11 13.47
CA VAL A 128 10.56 -4.13 13.12
C VAL A 128 10.44 -4.38 11.63
N GLN A 129 11.51 -4.14 10.88
CA GLN A 129 11.49 -4.30 9.44
C GLN A 129 12.57 -5.26 8.94
N ARG A 130 12.28 -5.89 7.81
CA ARG A 130 13.19 -6.82 7.13
C ARG A 130 13.11 -6.59 5.63
N ARG A 131 14.28 -6.48 4.97
CA ARG A 131 14.37 -6.58 3.52
C ARG A 131 14.15 -8.02 3.09
N LEU A 132 13.24 -8.24 2.14
CA LEU A 132 12.89 -9.58 1.66
C LEU A 132 13.66 -9.93 0.38
N PHE A 133 13.46 -9.18 -0.67
CA PHE A 133 14.08 -9.43 -1.98
C PHE A 133 14.13 -8.16 -2.82
N ARG A 134 14.89 -8.25 -3.91
CA ARG A 134 14.98 -7.20 -4.93
C ARG A 134 13.90 -7.40 -5.97
N LEU A 135 13.09 -6.35 -6.19
CA LEU A 135 12.06 -6.30 -7.21
C LEU A 135 12.65 -5.83 -8.53
N GLU A 136 12.54 -6.67 -9.55
CA GLU A 136 12.94 -6.33 -10.91
C GLU A 136 11.76 -5.75 -11.69
N TYR A 137 12.09 -4.79 -12.55
CA TYR A 137 11.16 -4.20 -13.49
C TYR A 137 11.50 -4.60 -14.93
N GLY A 138 10.49 -4.59 -15.81
CA GLY A 138 10.63 -4.72 -17.25
C GLY A 138 9.85 -3.62 -17.95
N VAL A 139 10.23 -3.33 -19.19
CA VAL A 139 9.47 -2.46 -20.08
C VAL A 139 8.62 -3.35 -20.98
N TYR A 140 7.34 -3.04 -21.08
CA TYR A 140 6.36 -3.84 -21.81
C TYR A 140 5.66 -3.03 -22.87
N ILE A 141 5.32 -3.68 -23.97
CA ILE A 141 4.53 -3.17 -25.08
C ILE A 141 3.50 -4.22 -25.50
N ALA A 142 2.45 -3.83 -26.19
CA ALA A 142 1.51 -4.78 -26.79
C ALA A 142 2.25 -5.74 -27.72
N GLU A 143 1.87 -7.00 -27.75
CA GLU A 143 2.59 -8.08 -28.44
C GLU A 143 2.75 -7.81 -29.94
N GLU A 144 1.72 -7.25 -30.58
CA GLU A 144 1.68 -6.94 -32.01
C GLU A 144 2.32 -5.58 -32.37
N ALA A 145 2.75 -4.78 -31.38
CA ALA A 145 3.31 -3.47 -31.64
C ALA A 145 4.77 -3.55 -32.10
N ALA A 146 5.19 -2.61 -32.96
CA ALA A 146 6.58 -2.46 -33.35
C ALA A 146 7.46 -2.06 -32.16
N ASP A 147 8.76 -2.36 -32.23
CA ASP A 147 9.72 -1.93 -31.21
C ASP A 147 10.02 -0.43 -31.31
N PRO A 148 10.03 0.29 -30.18
CA PRO A 148 10.52 1.67 -30.16
C PRO A 148 12.04 1.71 -30.30
N GLU A 149 12.56 2.74 -30.92
CA GLU A 149 13.99 3.02 -30.91
C GLU A 149 14.41 3.47 -29.52
N TYR A 150 15.32 2.71 -28.90
CA TYR A 150 15.87 3.05 -27.59
C TYR A 150 16.73 4.32 -27.67
N GLY A 151 16.48 5.26 -26.75
CA GLY A 151 17.12 6.57 -26.76
C GLY A 151 16.35 7.63 -27.54
N ASP A 152 15.32 7.27 -28.31
CA ASP A 152 14.47 8.19 -29.05
C ASP A 152 12.98 8.05 -28.63
N GLY A 153 12.27 7.03 -29.10
CA GLY A 153 10.85 6.79 -28.83
C GLY A 153 9.88 7.66 -29.62
N THR A 154 10.33 8.31 -30.70
CA THR A 154 9.47 9.10 -31.59
C THR A 154 8.31 8.26 -32.11
N GLY A 155 7.10 8.82 -32.11
CA GLY A 155 5.87 8.15 -32.54
C GLY A 155 5.26 7.22 -31.47
N PHE A 156 5.95 6.92 -30.39
CA PHE A 156 5.44 6.07 -29.31
C PHE A 156 4.78 6.89 -28.19
N ARG A 157 3.99 6.20 -27.38
CA ARG A 157 3.27 6.74 -26.23
C ARG A 157 3.68 6.02 -24.97
N LEU A 158 3.72 6.74 -23.83
CA LEU A 158 4.07 6.18 -22.52
C LEU A 158 2.88 6.13 -21.60
N ILE A 159 2.80 5.05 -20.85
CA ILE A 159 1.93 4.88 -19.70
C ILE A 159 2.79 5.06 -18.44
N THR A 160 2.47 6.07 -17.62
CA THR A 160 3.29 6.47 -16.49
C THR A 160 2.54 6.36 -15.17
N HIS A 161 3.24 6.58 -14.08
CA HIS A 161 2.61 6.69 -12.77
C HIS A 161 1.96 8.07 -12.60
N GLU A 162 0.93 8.13 -11.80
CA GLU A 162 0.32 9.38 -11.35
C GLU A 162 1.32 10.17 -10.49
N THR A 163 1.35 11.49 -10.63
CA THR A 163 2.43 12.34 -10.11
C THR A 163 2.26 12.76 -8.65
N SER A 164 1.07 12.61 -8.05
CA SER A 164 0.79 13.06 -6.68
C SER A 164 1.41 12.16 -5.60
N THR A 165 1.79 10.93 -5.92
CA THR A 165 2.23 9.91 -4.96
C THR A 165 3.75 9.79 -4.81
N GLY A 166 4.54 10.74 -5.34
CA GLY A 166 5.98 10.81 -5.11
C GLY A 166 6.86 10.40 -6.30
N HIS A 167 8.17 10.26 -6.02
CA HIS A 167 9.18 9.99 -7.03
C HIS A 167 9.32 8.48 -7.30
N PHE A 168 9.09 8.09 -8.56
CA PHE A 168 9.25 6.71 -9.03
C PHE A 168 10.47 6.60 -9.96
N PRO A 169 11.58 6.02 -9.50
CA PRO A 169 12.82 5.91 -10.30
C PRO A 169 12.64 5.16 -11.62
N ASP A 170 11.77 4.16 -11.63
CA ASP A 170 11.41 3.38 -12.82
C ASP A 170 10.69 4.23 -13.88
N ILE A 171 9.82 5.15 -13.45
CA ILE A 171 9.13 6.08 -14.37
C ILE A 171 10.09 7.14 -14.90
N ALA A 172 10.92 7.73 -14.03
CA ALA A 172 11.94 8.69 -14.46
C ALA A 172 12.91 8.05 -15.46
N TRP A 173 13.31 6.81 -15.21
CA TRP A 173 14.14 6.02 -16.11
C TRP A 173 13.43 5.78 -17.46
N LEU A 174 12.13 5.39 -17.46
CA LEU A 174 11.35 5.17 -18.69
C LEU A 174 11.29 6.44 -19.57
N ILE A 175 10.98 7.58 -18.96
CA ILE A 175 10.94 8.86 -19.68
C ILE A 175 12.31 9.22 -20.27
N LYS A 176 13.39 9.00 -19.51
CA LYS A 176 14.76 9.23 -19.98
C LYS A 176 15.16 8.28 -21.13
N SER A 177 14.66 7.04 -21.10
CA SER A 177 14.97 6.02 -22.12
C SER A 177 14.24 6.25 -23.45
N PHE A 178 13.13 7.00 -23.42
CA PHE A 178 12.31 7.33 -24.59
C PHE A 178 11.89 8.80 -24.55
N PRO A 179 12.86 9.73 -24.72
CA PRO A 179 12.65 11.15 -24.46
C PRO A 179 11.63 11.81 -25.41
N ASN A 180 11.46 11.29 -26.62
CA ASN A 180 10.52 11.81 -27.62
C ASN A 180 9.18 11.08 -27.61
N ALA A 181 9.01 10.04 -26.78
CA ALA A 181 7.73 9.39 -26.57
C ALA A 181 6.80 10.24 -25.67
N ARG A 182 5.53 10.34 -26.03
CA ARG A 182 4.58 11.20 -25.34
C ARG A 182 3.86 10.46 -24.21
N PRO A 183 3.91 10.92 -22.92
CA PRO A 183 3.04 10.40 -21.86
C PRO A 183 1.57 10.70 -22.18
N VAL A 184 0.74 9.65 -22.27
CA VAL A 184 -0.67 9.77 -22.66
C VAL A 184 -1.64 9.27 -21.58
N LEU A 185 -1.16 8.40 -20.66
CA LEU A 185 -1.97 7.85 -19.59
C LEU A 185 -1.15 7.82 -18.31
N ARG A 186 -1.79 8.18 -17.20
CA ARG A 186 -1.23 8.07 -15.85
C ARG A 186 -2.14 7.27 -14.95
N SER A 187 -1.57 6.34 -14.18
CA SER A 187 -2.31 5.56 -13.19
C SER A 187 -1.41 5.20 -12.03
N ASN A 188 -1.94 5.22 -10.81
CA ASN A 188 -1.27 4.74 -9.60
C ASN A 188 -1.34 3.20 -9.45
N ASN A 189 -2.00 2.50 -10.36
CA ASN A 189 -2.22 1.06 -10.31
C ASN A 189 -1.48 0.35 -11.46
N ARG A 190 -0.54 -0.55 -11.12
CA ARG A 190 0.29 -1.27 -12.10
C ARG A 190 -0.51 -2.26 -12.96
N ASN A 191 -1.62 -2.80 -12.45
CA ASN A 191 -2.51 -3.66 -13.24
C ASN A 191 -3.23 -2.85 -14.32
N VAL A 192 -3.71 -1.65 -13.98
CA VAL A 192 -4.32 -0.75 -14.96
C VAL A 192 -3.31 -0.37 -16.03
N GLN A 193 -2.07 0.00 -15.64
CA GLN A 193 -1.00 0.31 -16.61
C GLN A 193 -0.74 -0.86 -17.57
N GLY A 194 -0.62 -2.08 -17.05
CA GLY A 194 -0.39 -3.28 -17.88
C GLY A 194 -1.57 -3.62 -18.80
N ARG A 195 -2.80 -3.49 -18.32
CA ARG A 195 -3.99 -3.71 -19.15
C ARG A 195 -4.13 -2.67 -20.27
N MET A 196 -3.80 -1.41 -20.00
CA MET A 196 -3.78 -0.36 -21.02
C MET A 196 -2.63 -0.55 -22.03
N CYS A 197 -1.48 -1.05 -21.56
CA CYS A 197 -0.37 -1.46 -22.41
C CYS A 197 -0.82 -2.54 -23.42
N ARG A 198 -1.55 -3.57 -22.95
CA ARG A 198 -2.13 -4.62 -23.78
C ARG A 198 -3.08 -4.07 -24.87
N GLN A 199 -3.80 -3.01 -24.58
CA GLN A 199 -4.71 -2.36 -25.54
C GLN A 199 -3.97 -1.44 -26.54
N GLY A 200 -2.63 -1.46 -26.55
CA GLY A 200 -1.84 -0.63 -27.44
C GLY A 200 -1.84 0.87 -27.10
N VAL A 201 -2.25 1.24 -25.88
CA VAL A 201 -2.27 2.66 -25.46
C VAL A 201 -0.85 3.23 -25.41
N GLY A 202 0.15 2.42 -25.06
CA GLY A 202 1.54 2.83 -25.00
C GLY A 202 2.45 1.82 -24.30
N ILE A 203 3.70 2.22 -24.10
CA ILE A 203 4.75 1.47 -23.40
C ILE A 203 4.60 1.68 -21.91
N ALA A 204 4.75 0.63 -21.12
CA ALA A 204 4.69 0.68 -19.66
C ALA A 204 5.93 0.04 -19.02
N VAL A 205 6.43 0.62 -17.93
CA VAL A 205 7.39 -0.05 -17.03
C VAL A 205 6.63 -0.68 -15.89
N LEU A 206 6.77 -2.01 -15.71
CA LEU A 206 6.02 -2.79 -14.73
C LEU A 206 6.96 -3.67 -13.91
N PRO A 207 6.62 -4.00 -12.65
CA PRO A 207 7.24 -5.13 -11.98
C PRO A 207 7.15 -6.39 -12.87
N ARG A 208 8.26 -7.13 -13.01
CA ARG A 208 8.25 -8.34 -13.87
C ARG A 208 7.19 -9.35 -13.46
N VAL A 209 6.93 -9.46 -12.16
CA VAL A 209 5.88 -10.33 -11.61
C VAL A 209 4.48 -9.95 -12.10
N VAL A 210 4.26 -8.68 -12.46
CA VAL A 210 3.01 -8.21 -13.06
C VAL A 210 3.03 -8.41 -14.58
N GLY A 211 4.03 -7.84 -15.24
CA GLY A 211 4.09 -7.81 -16.70
C GLY A 211 4.14 -9.19 -17.34
N ASN A 212 4.87 -10.13 -16.74
CA ASN A 212 4.99 -11.50 -17.25
C ASN A 212 3.70 -12.34 -17.13
N GLN A 213 2.72 -11.88 -16.36
CA GLN A 213 1.44 -12.56 -16.17
C GLN A 213 0.28 -11.93 -16.94
N ILE A 214 0.52 -10.85 -17.67
CA ILE A 214 -0.50 -10.21 -18.51
C ILE A 214 -0.34 -10.75 -19.93
N PRO A 215 -1.28 -11.56 -20.45
CA PRO A 215 -1.20 -12.04 -21.83
C PRO A 215 -1.39 -10.90 -22.83
N GLY A 216 -0.76 -10.99 -24.00
CA GLY A 216 -0.87 -10.02 -25.09
C GLY A 216 0.00 -8.76 -24.91
N ILE A 217 0.94 -8.81 -23.95
CA ILE A 217 2.08 -7.89 -23.89
C ILE A 217 3.38 -8.68 -23.89
N ARG A 218 4.43 -8.08 -24.42
CA ARG A 218 5.77 -8.65 -24.41
C ARG A 218 6.75 -7.69 -23.74
N ARG A 219 7.80 -8.22 -23.17
CA ARG A 219 8.88 -7.44 -22.61
C ARG A 219 9.84 -7.00 -23.73
N LEU A 220 10.21 -5.74 -23.71
CA LEU A 220 11.27 -5.20 -24.57
C LEU A 220 12.64 -5.57 -23.98
N GLU A 221 13.51 -6.06 -24.84
CA GLU A 221 14.93 -6.26 -24.49
C GLU A 221 15.67 -4.94 -24.79
N LEU A 222 16.12 -4.25 -23.73
CA LEU A 222 16.74 -2.95 -23.83
C LEU A 222 18.20 -3.02 -23.40
N PRO A 223 19.07 -2.12 -23.93
CA PRO A 223 20.50 -2.10 -23.60
C PRO A 223 20.79 -1.91 -22.10
N THR A 224 19.91 -1.19 -21.39
CA THR A 224 19.97 -1.05 -19.94
C THR A 224 18.64 -1.43 -19.31
N PRO A 225 18.63 -2.18 -18.19
CA PRO A 225 17.40 -2.51 -17.50
C PRO A 225 16.85 -1.32 -16.70
N PRO A 226 15.55 -1.28 -16.40
CA PRO A 226 14.99 -0.35 -15.42
C PRO A 226 15.63 -0.55 -14.03
N PRO A 227 15.68 0.50 -13.19
CA PRO A 227 16.18 0.39 -11.82
C PRO A 227 15.32 -0.57 -10.99
N THR A 228 15.97 -1.35 -10.16
CA THR A 228 15.33 -2.27 -9.21
C THR A 228 14.92 -1.55 -7.93
N ARG A 229 14.00 -2.15 -7.16
CA ARG A 229 13.62 -1.68 -5.82
C ARG A 229 13.68 -2.83 -4.82
N GLU A 230 13.80 -2.50 -3.56
CA GLU A 230 13.77 -3.50 -2.49
C GLU A 230 12.36 -3.64 -1.93
N ILE A 231 11.94 -4.87 -1.67
CA ILE A 231 10.71 -5.14 -0.94
C ILE A 231 11.04 -5.27 0.54
N TRP A 232 10.31 -4.53 1.33
CA TRP A 232 10.40 -4.52 2.78
C TRP A 232 9.11 -5.06 3.40
N MET A 233 9.26 -5.89 4.42
CA MET A 233 8.20 -6.29 5.31
C MET A 233 8.42 -5.59 6.65
N GLY A 234 7.33 -5.10 7.25
CA GLY A 234 7.38 -4.47 8.57
C GLY A 234 6.16 -4.82 9.41
N TYR A 235 6.35 -4.84 10.73
CA TYR A 235 5.29 -5.00 11.73
C TYR A 235 5.65 -4.22 13.00
N HIS A 236 4.65 -3.81 13.78
CA HIS A 236 4.90 -3.10 15.03
C HIS A 236 5.59 -4.01 16.06
N ARG A 237 6.60 -3.52 16.78
CA ARG A 237 7.42 -4.30 17.73
C ARG A 237 6.61 -5.03 18.81
N ASP A 238 5.47 -4.49 19.24
CA ASP A 238 4.60 -5.12 20.26
C ASP A 238 3.97 -6.42 19.75
N LEU A 239 3.81 -6.57 18.44
CA LEU A 239 3.29 -7.78 17.81
C LEU A 239 4.33 -8.89 17.65
N ARG A 240 5.60 -8.65 18.01
CA ARG A 240 6.70 -9.62 17.88
C ARG A 240 6.40 -10.98 18.54
N ARG A 241 5.58 -10.99 19.60
CA ARG A 241 5.20 -12.22 20.33
C ARG A 241 3.90 -12.87 19.84
N LEU A 242 3.19 -12.21 18.93
CA LEU A 242 1.92 -12.72 18.39
C LEU A 242 2.19 -13.96 17.53
N LYS A 243 1.70 -15.14 18.00
CA LYS A 243 2.05 -16.42 17.37
C LYS A 243 1.62 -16.51 15.92
N ARG A 244 0.43 -16.03 15.56
CA ARG A 244 -0.05 -16.04 14.15
C ARG A 244 0.80 -15.15 13.22
N LEU A 245 1.29 -14.01 13.72
CA LEU A 245 2.24 -13.18 12.97
C LEU A 245 3.59 -13.89 12.79
N ARG A 246 4.11 -14.50 13.86
CA ARG A 246 5.38 -15.25 13.78
C ARG A 246 5.30 -16.46 12.86
N ALA A 247 4.15 -17.11 12.77
CA ALA A 247 3.94 -18.21 11.84
C ALA A 247 3.89 -17.74 10.38
N PHE A 248 3.47 -16.49 10.15
CA PHE A 248 3.38 -15.91 8.81
C PHE A 248 4.72 -15.35 8.30
N ILE A 249 5.56 -14.76 9.16
CA ILE A 249 6.85 -14.12 8.80
C ILE A 249 8.03 -15.10 8.77
#